data_2137f7a46e853878bd687ac32033b449
#
_entry.id   2137f7a46e853878bd687ac32033b449
#
_cell.length_a   1.000
_cell.length_b   1.000
_cell.length_c   1.000
_cell.angle_alpha   90.00
_cell.angle_beta   90.00
_cell.angle_gamma   90.00
#
_symmetry.space_group_name_H-M   'P 1'
#
loop_
_entity.id
_entity.type
_entity.pdbx_description
1 polymer ?
#
loop_
_entity_poly.entity_id
_entity_poly.type
_entity_poly.pdbx_seq_one_letter_code
_entity_poly.pdbx_strand_id
1 'polypeptide(L)'
;AILSEIHRAQRSIKLCLFLIGEMTGQHDDSVIDALIWAQGRGVDVQVVLNGHLARKGDPGREHTMAEELARPLLPSVYRLKRAGVPVLLAYGRHDQPVPYCPIHSKYCIIDDYKVLEGSFNWYNTSTYSHDLYVVAANQGVANIYLHEFHQTLRDFRMFS
;
A
#
# COMPACT_ATOMS: atom_id res chain seq x y z
N ALA A 1 -0.67 -0.67 -17.40
CA ALA A 1 0.67 -0.42 -16.96
C ALA A 1 0.96 -0.98 -15.57
N ILE A 2 0.35 -0.48 -14.48
CA ILE A 2 0.57 -0.99 -13.13
C ILE A 2 0.22 -2.48 -13.03
N LEU A 3 -0.94 -2.87 -13.53
CA LEU A 3 -1.39 -4.26 -13.50
C LEU A 3 -0.41 -5.19 -14.25
N SER A 4 0.09 -4.75 -15.40
CA SER A 4 1.04 -5.56 -16.16
C SER A 4 2.37 -5.74 -15.42
N GLU A 5 2.84 -4.74 -14.69
CA GLU A 5 4.05 -4.84 -13.88
C GLU A 5 3.87 -5.80 -12.71
N ILE A 6 2.71 -5.76 -12.04
CA ILE A 6 2.38 -6.72 -10.97
C ILE A 6 2.31 -8.14 -11.54
N HIS A 7 1.69 -8.33 -12.70
CA HIS A 7 1.58 -9.64 -13.35
C HIS A 7 2.93 -10.21 -13.79
N ARG A 8 3.90 -9.34 -14.10
CA ARG A 8 5.25 -9.76 -14.53
C ARG A 8 6.20 -10.03 -13.35
N ALA A 9 5.85 -9.64 -12.14
CA ALA A 9 6.69 -9.85 -10.97
C ALA A 9 6.98 -11.35 -10.77
N GLN A 10 8.24 -11.68 -10.50
CA GLN A 10 8.67 -13.07 -10.36
C GLN A 10 9.12 -13.44 -8.94
N ARG A 11 9.62 -12.49 -8.17
CA ARG A 11 10.18 -12.73 -6.84
C ARG A 11 9.46 -11.99 -5.73
N SER A 12 9.31 -10.68 -5.87
CA SER A 12 8.76 -9.86 -4.80
C SER A 12 8.02 -8.64 -5.30
N ILE A 13 7.03 -8.22 -4.51
CA ILE A 13 6.29 -6.96 -4.67
C ILE A 13 6.22 -6.30 -3.30
N LYS A 14 6.80 -5.12 -3.17
CA LYS A 14 6.70 -4.30 -1.96
C LYS A 14 5.95 -3.02 -2.30
N LEU A 15 4.81 -2.83 -1.66
CA LEU A 15 3.97 -1.65 -1.87
C LEU A 15 3.91 -0.80 -0.61
N CYS A 16 4.01 0.52 -0.81
CA CYS A 16 3.72 1.50 0.23
C CYS A 16 2.76 2.53 -0.37
N LEU A 17 1.50 2.46 0.02
CA LEU A 17 0.43 3.22 -0.61
C LEU A 17 -0.44 3.96 0.42
N PHE A 18 -0.81 5.18 0.05
CA PHE A 18 -1.79 5.97 0.80
C PHE A 18 -3.18 5.34 0.68
N LEU A 19 -3.63 5.06 -0.53
CA LEU A 19 -4.94 4.46 -0.82
C LEU A 19 -4.81 3.34 -1.86
N ILE A 20 -5.63 2.30 -1.72
CA ILE A 20 -5.73 1.20 -2.67
C ILE A 20 -7.18 0.67 -2.73
N GLY A 21 -7.62 0.28 -3.92
CA GLY A 21 -8.94 -0.34 -4.10
C GLY A 21 -10.07 0.51 -3.54
N GLU A 22 -10.94 -0.08 -2.73
CA GLU A 22 -12.10 0.58 -2.13
C GLU A 22 -11.75 1.81 -1.29
N MET A 23 -10.53 1.88 -0.72
CA MET A 23 -10.07 3.05 0.03
C MET A 23 -10.10 4.33 -0.82
N THR A 24 -10.05 4.22 -2.13
CA THR A 24 -10.08 5.36 -3.06
C THR A 24 -11.48 5.93 -3.28
N GLY A 25 -12.52 5.31 -2.73
CA GLY A 25 -13.91 5.61 -3.05
C GLY A 25 -14.39 5.02 -4.38
N GLN A 26 -13.55 4.25 -5.05
CA GLN A 26 -13.87 3.54 -6.30
C GLN A 26 -14.08 2.07 -5.99
N HIS A 27 -15.04 1.42 -6.65
CA HIS A 27 -15.24 -0.03 -6.54
C HIS A 27 -14.37 -0.79 -7.54
N ASP A 28 -13.08 -0.50 -7.56
CA ASP A 28 -12.12 -1.15 -8.46
C ASP A 28 -11.08 -1.93 -7.66
N ASP A 29 -11.24 -3.25 -7.63
CA ASP A 29 -10.36 -4.17 -6.93
C ASP A 29 -9.32 -4.82 -7.86
N SER A 30 -9.09 -4.29 -9.08
CA SER A 30 -8.17 -4.89 -10.05
C SER A 30 -6.76 -5.08 -9.49
N VAL A 31 -6.24 -4.07 -8.76
CA VAL A 31 -4.91 -4.16 -8.12
C VAL A 31 -4.93 -5.17 -6.97
N ILE A 32 -6.00 -5.18 -6.19
CA ILE A 32 -6.21 -6.15 -5.11
C ILE A 32 -6.17 -7.58 -5.67
N ASP A 33 -6.93 -7.84 -6.73
CA ASP A 33 -6.97 -9.14 -7.40
C ASP A 33 -5.60 -9.55 -7.96
N ALA A 34 -4.88 -8.61 -8.55
CA ALA A 34 -3.53 -8.85 -9.09
C ALA A 34 -2.54 -9.22 -7.99
N LEU A 35 -2.60 -8.57 -6.82
CA LEU A 35 -1.74 -8.87 -5.68
C LEU A 35 -2.06 -10.25 -5.09
N ILE A 36 -3.33 -10.59 -4.96
CA ILE A 36 -3.77 -11.91 -4.48
C ILE A 36 -3.27 -13.00 -5.44
N TRP A 37 -3.41 -12.77 -6.73
CA TRP A 37 -2.93 -13.70 -7.76
C TRP A 37 -1.41 -13.87 -7.69
N ALA A 38 -0.65 -12.78 -7.54
CA ALA A 38 0.80 -12.82 -7.40
C ALA A 38 1.22 -13.63 -6.16
N GLN A 39 0.57 -13.40 -5.02
CA GLN A 39 0.80 -14.17 -3.80
C GLN A 39 0.53 -15.66 -4.03
N GLY A 40 -0.57 -15.98 -4.72
CA GLY A 40 -0.95 -17.37 -5.01
C GLY A 40 0.05 -18.13 -5.89
N ARG A 41 0.82 -17.43 -6.72
CA ARG A 41 1.87 -18.06 -7.55
C ARG A 41 3.28 -17.98 -6.96
N GLY A 42 3.39 -17.64 -5.68
CA GLY A 42 4.65 -17.71 -4.93
C GLY A 42 5.48 -16.43 -4.91
N VAL A 43 4.96 -15.32 -5.40
CA VAL A 43 5.62 -14.02 -5.27
C VAL A 43 5.51 -13.53 -3.82
N ASP A 44 6.60 -13.04 -3.25
CA ASP A 44 6.61 -12.45 -1.91
C ASP A 44 6.00 -11.05 -1.96
N VAL A 45 4.72 -10.95 -1.60
CA VAL A 45 3.97 -9.68 -1.61
C VAL A 45 3.95 -9.10 -0.21
N GLN A 46 4.35 -7.84 -0.06
CA GLN A 46 4.27 -7.07 1.18
C GLN A 46 3.59 -5.74 0.91
N VAL A 47 2.56 -5.43 1.69
CA VAL A 47 1.74 -4.23 1.49
C VAL A 47 1.74 -3.39 2.76
N VAL A 48 2.08 -2.11 2.64
CA VAL A 48 1.95 -1.10 3.71
C VAL A 48 0.90 -0.09 3.27
N LEU A 49 -0.13 0.10 4.09
CA LEU A 49 -1.23 1.02 3.82
C LEU A 49 -1.40 2.04 4.95
N ASN A 50 -2.03 3.17 4.62
CA ASN A 50 -2.50 4.11 5.64
C ASN A 50 -3.61 3.45 6.47
N GLY A 51 -3.35 3.18 7.74
CA GLY A 51 -4.27 2.46 8.62
C GLY A 51 -5.58 3.20 8.88
N HIS A 52 -5.54 4.52 8.98
CA HIS A 52 -6.74 5.32 9.24
C HIS A 52 -7.77 5.19 8.11
N LEU A 53 -7.31 5.19 6.86
CA LEU A 53 -8.18 5.10 5.68
C LEU A 53 -8.51 3.66 5.28
N ALA A 54 -7.81 2.68 5.84
CA ALA A 54 -8.09 1.26 5.62
C ALA A 54 -9.29 0.76 6.41
N ARG A 55 -9.87 1.59 7.28
CA ARG A 55 -10.97 1.23 8.17
C ARG A 55 -12.21 2.07 7.90
N LYS A 56 -13.39 1.51 8.22
CA LYS A 56 -14.68 2.20 8.13
C LYS A 56 -14.79 3.27 9.21
N GLY A 57 -15.40 4.39 8.87
CA GLY A 57 -15.66 5.50 9.76
C GLY A 57 -14.91 6.77 9.37
N ASP A 58 -14.95 7.77 10.24
CA ASP A 58 -14.35 9.08 9.99
C ASP A 58 -12.87 9.10 10.41
N PRO A 59 -11.93 9.18 9.48
CA PRO A 59 -10.51 9.25 9.80
C PRO A 59 -10.06 10.62 10.31
N GLY A 60 -10.93 11.64 10.23
CA GLY A 60 -10.60 13.00 10.64
C GLY A 60 -10.72 13.27 12.14
N ARG A 61 -11.21 12.32 12.93
CA ARG A 61 -11.32 12.46 14.37
C ARG A 61 -10.04 12.07 15.08
N GLU A 62 -9.75 12.77 16.20
CA GLU A 62 -8.73 12.32 17.13
C GLU A 62 -9.21 11.06 17.85
N HIS A 63 -8.61 9.94 17.51
CA HIS A 63 -8.88 8.65 18.16
C HIS A 63 -7.65 8.20 18.93
N THR A 64 -7.88 7.49 20.04
CA THR A 64 -6.83 6.67 20.64
C THR A 64 -6.50 5.50 19.71
N MET A 65 -5.33 4.88 19.89
CA MET A 65 -5.00 3.67 19.11
C MET A 65 -6.02 2.56 19.33
N ALA A 66 -6.54 2.41 20.55
CA ALA A 66 -7.56 1.42 20.84
C ALA A 66 -8.85 1.67 20.04
N GLU A 67 -9.29 2.93 19.95
CA GLU A 67 -10.46 3.32 19.15
C GLU A 67 -10.23 3.09 17.67
N GLU A 68 -9.02 3.44 17.16
CA GLU A 68 -8.66 3.17 15.76
C GLU A 68 -8.69 1.68 15.43
N LEU A 69 -8.08 0.85 16.26
CA LEU A 69 -8.02 -0.59 16.04
C LEU A 69 -9.37 -1.29 16.18
N ALA A 70 -10.33 -0.67 16.89
CA ALA A 70 -11.70 -1.18 17.01
C ALA A 70 -12.55 -0.91 15.76
N ARG A 71 -12.14 0.00 14.89
CA ARG A 71 -12.87 0.29 13.64
C ARG A 71 -12.71 -0.88 12.67
N PRO A 72 -13.81 -1.34 12.01
CA PRO A 72 -13.73 -2.46 11.06
C PRO A 72 -12.90 -2.10 9.84
N LEU A 73 -12.17 -3.08 9.32
CA LEU A 73 -11.45 -2.94 8.04
C LEU A 73 -12.44 -2.78 6.88
N LEU A 74 -12.03 -2.03 5.87
CA LEU A 74 -12.73 -2.03 4.58
C LEU A 74 -12.67 -3.42 3.93
N PRO A 75 -13.73 -3.83 3.22
CA PRO A 75 -13.78 -5.16 2.59
C PRO A 75 -12.59 -5.48 1.68
N SER A 76 -12.11 -4.53 0.88
CA SER A 76 -10.94 -4.73 0.01
C SER A 76 -9.68 -5.05 0.80
N VAL A 77 -9.45 -4.35 1.90
CA VAL A 77 -8.28 -4.60 2.78
C VAL A 77 -8.42 -5.95 3.48
N TYR A 78 -9.61 -6.27 3.96
CA TYR A 78 -9.90 -7.56 4.56
C TYR A 78 -9.67 -8.72 3.57
N ARG A 79 -10.03 -8.54 2.30
CA ARG A 79 -9.78 -9.53 1.23
C ARG A 79 -8.30 -9.83 1.07
N LEU A 80 -7.44 -8.81 1.05
CA LEU A 80 -5.97 -9.00 0.97
C LEU A 80 -5.48 -9.86 2.14
N LYS A 81 -5.87 -9.50 3.35
CA LYS A 81 -5.45 -10.21 4.56
C LYS A 81 -5.95 -11.66 4.56
N ARG A 82 -7.20 -11.88 4.20
CA ARG A 82 -7.80 -13.21 4.14
C ARG A 82 -7.14 -14.11 3.09
N ALA A 83 -6.64 -13.54 2.01
CA ALA A 83 -5.92 -14.27 0.97
C ALA A 83 -4.48 -14.61 1.36
N GLY A 84 -4.03 -14.23 2.55
CA GLY A 84 -2.68 -14.49 3.03
C GLY A 84 -1.63 -13.48 2.57
N VAL A 85 -2.04 -12.36 1.97
CA VAL A 85 -1.13 -11.28 1.63
C VAL A 85 -0.72 -10.55 2.90
N PRO A 86 0.58 -10.46 3.24
CA PRO A 86 1.04 -9.68 4.38
C PRO A 86 0.71 -8.20 4.19
N VAL A 87 -0.17 -7.68 5.04
CA VAL A 87 -0.59 -6.28 5.05
C VAL A 87 -0.27 -5.68 6.40
N LEU A 88 0.49 -4.59 6.40
CA LEU A 88 0.74 -3.77 7.59
C LEU A 88 0.02 -2.43 7.44
N LEU A 89 -0.68 -2.04 8.50
CA LEU A 89 -1.39 -0.77 8.58
C LEU A 89 -0.58 0.20 9.42
N ALA A 90 -0.28 1.37 8.86
CA ALA A 90 0.55 2.40 9.49
C ALA A 90 -0.31 3.48 10.14
N TYR A 91 -0.01 3.82 11.39
CA TYR A 91 -0.77 4.78 12.22
C TYR A 91 0.15 5.85 12.80
N GLY A 92 0.74 6.66 11.94
CA GLY A 92 1.62 7.72 12.37
C GLY A 92 2.99 7.23 12.86
N ARG A 93 3.90 8.16 13.03
CA ARG A 93 5.28 7.88 13.47
C ARG A 93 5.34 7.69 14.97
N HIS A 94 6.26 6.85 15.44
CA HIS A 94 6.50 6.64 16.87
C HIS A 94 6.92 7.91 17.60
N ASP A 95 7.60 8.83 16.94
CA ASP A 95 8.08 10.09 17.49
C ASP A 95 7.01 11.20 17.53
N GLN A 96 5.81 10.94 17.04
CA GLN A 96 4.70 11.87 17.07
C GLN A 96 3.71 11.51 18.19
N PRO A 97 3.17 12.51 18.92
CA PRO A 97 2.30 12.26 20.06
C PRO A 97 0.90 11.75 19.67
N VAL A 98 0.48 11.99 18.45
CA VAL A 98 -0.83 11.57 17.96
C VAL A 98 -0.67 10.48 16.91
N PRO A 99 -1.58 9.50 16.88
CA PRO A 99 -1.51 8.44 15.86
C PRO A 99 -1.83 8.92 14.44
N TYR A 100 -2.38 10.11 14.28
CA TYR A 100 -2.77 10.64 12.98
C TYR A 100 -1.62 11.40 12.30
N CYS A 101 -0.78 10.67 11.61
CA CYS A 101 0.20 11.19 10.67
C CYS A 101 0.26 10.22 9.49
N PRO A 102 -0.52 10.44 8.42
CA PRO A 102 -0.70 9.43 7.40
C PRO A 102 0.56 9.22 6.58
N ILE A 103 0.79 7.98 6.16
CA ILE A 103 1.68 7.70 5.04
C ILE A 103 1.03 8.23 3.77
N HIS A 104 1.71 9.12 3.07
CA HIS A 104 1.24 9.66 1.79
C HIS A 104 1.99 9.08 0.58
N SER A 105 2.82 8.09 0.81
CA SER A 105 3.63 7.42 -0.22
C SER A 105 2.76 6.67 -1.23
N LYS A 106 3.25 6.60 -2.46
CA LYS A 106 2.58 5.92 -3.57
C LYS A 106 3.62 5.26 -4.47
N TYR A 107 4.28 4.23 -3.95
CA TYR A 107 5.29 3.52 -4.74
C TYR A 107 5.18 2.00 -4.58
N CYS A 108 5.76 1.30 -5.54
CA CYS A 108 5.89 -0.14 -5.58
C CYS A 108 7.28 -0.53 -6.04
N ILE A 109 7.86 -1.54 -5.38
CA ILE A 109 9.15 -2.10 -5.77
C ILE A 109 8.91 -3.53 -6.25
N ILE A 110 9.22 -3.80 -7.52
CA ILE A 110 9.06 -5.11 -8.16
C ILE A 110 10.43 -5.79 -8.25
N ASP A 111 10.52 -7.01 -7.72
CA ASP A 111 11.70 -7.86 -7.81
C ASP A 111 12.98 -7.19 -7.28
N ASP A 112 12.83 -6.26 -6.33
CA ASP A 112 13.90 -5.45 -5.74
C ASP A 112 14.75 -4.69 -6.78
N TYR A 113 14.18 -4.44 -7.95
CA TYR A 113 14.89 -3.82 -9.07
C TYR A 113 14.10 -2.72 -9.77
N LYS A 114 12.81 -2.90 -9.99
CA LYS A 114 11.96 -1.95 -10.70
C LYS A 114 11.10 -1.17 -9.70
N VAL A 115 11.11 0.14 -9.80
CA VAL A 115 10.31 1.03 -8.97
C VAL A 115 9.24 1.71 -9.81
N LEU A 116 8.00 1.65 -9.34
CA LEU A 116 6.89 2.43 -9.88
C LEU A 116 6.50 3.46 -8.83
N GLU A 117 6.51 4.71 -9.22
CA GLU A 117 6.09 5.83 -8.36
C GLU A 117 5.16 6.74 -9.12
N GLY A 118 4.14 7.28 -8.44
CA GLY A 118 3.19 8.18 -9.07
C GLY A 118 2.51 9.11 -8.08
N SER A 119 1.87 10.14 -8.63
CA SER A 119 1.09 11.11 -7.85
C SER A 119 -0.32 10.64 -7.54
N PHE A 120 -0.74 9.50 -8.07
CA PHE A 120 -2.11 9.00 -7.97
C PHE A 120 -2.22 7.79 -7.05
N ASN A 121 -3.40 7.58 -6.53
CA ASN A 121 -3.73 6.38 -5.78
C ASN A 121 -3.95 5.19 -6.73
N TRP A 122 -3.61 3.99 -6.28
CA TRP A 122 -3.58 2.82 -7.14
C TRP A 122 -4.97 2.22 -7.33
N TYR A 123 -5.60 2.60 -8.44
CA TYR A 123 -6.82 2.02 -8.96
C TYR A 123 -6.77 2.02 -10.50
N ASN A 124 -7.56 1.18 -11.13
CA ASN A 124 -7.51 1.01 -12.58
C ASN A 124 -8.39 2.02 -13.32
N THR A 125 -8.09 3.30 -13.21
CA THR A 125 -8.82 4.33 -13.95
C THR A 125 -7.92 5.22 -14.78
N SER A 126 -6.98 4.62 -15.43
CA SER A 126 -6.13 5.33 -16.39
C SER A 126 -6.90 6.05 -17.50
N THR A 127 -8.21 5.81 -17.59
CA THR A 127 -9.06 6.38 -18.66
C THR A 127 -9.51 7.81 -18.40
N TYR A 128 -9.49 8.27 -17.14
CA TYR A 128 -10.07 9.56 -16.77
C TYR A 128 -9.16 10.48 -15.97
N SER A 129 -7.98 10.04 -15.61
CA SER A 129 -7.03 10.88 -14.88
C SER A 129 -5.76 11.13 -15.68
N HIS A 130 -5.25 12.35 -15.60
CA HIS A 130 -3.96 12.75 -16.17
C HIS A 130 -2.81 12.51 -15.18
N ASP A 131 -2.90 11.46 -14.38
CA ASP A 131 -1.89 11.16 -13.39
C ASP A 131 -0.64 10.60 -14.05
N LEU A 132 0.50 11.08 -13.58
CA LEU A 132 1.80 10.63 -14.04
C LEU A 132 2.36 9.60 -13.07
N TYR A 133 2.94 8.54 -13.61
CA TYR A 133 3.80 7.66 -12.83
C TYR A 133 5.09 7.38 -13.60
N VAL A 134 6.13 7.14 -12.84
CA VAL A 134 7.47 6.84 -13.36
C VAL A 134 7.79 5.39 -13.07
N VAL A 135 8.34 4.70 -14.07
CA VAL A 135 8.88 3.36 -13.93
C VAL A 135 10.40 3.47 -14.10
N ALA A 136 11.14 3.11 -13.07
CA ALA A 136 12.59 3.09 -13.10
C ALA A 136 13.09 1.65 -12.90
N ALA A 137 13.71 1.08 -13.92
CA ALA A 137 14.37 -0.23 -13.84
C ALA A 137 15.86 -0.02 -13.60
N ASN A 138 16.24 0.22 -12.35
CA ASN A 138 17.61 0.57 -11.97
C ASN A 138 17.88 0.14 -10.53
N GLN A 139 18.96 -0.61 -10.31
CA GLN A 139 19.28 -1.13 -8.98
C GLN A 139 19.59 -0.02 -7.97
N GLY A 140 20.26 1.05 -8.38
CA GLY A 140 20.56 2.18 -7.50
C GLY A 140 19.30 2.87 -7.00
N VAL A 141 18.34 3.10 -7.90
CA VAL A 141 17.03 3.67 -7.55
C VAL A 141 16.26 2.70 -6.66
N ALA A 142 16.22 1.42 -7.02
CA ALA A 142 15.54 0.41 -6.21
C ALA A 142 16.11 0.33 -4.79
N ASN A 143 17.42 0.42 -4.61
CA ASN A 143 18.06 0.40 -3.30
C ASN A 143 17.64 1.60 -2.43
N ILE A 144 17.45 2.78 -3.02
CA ILE A 144 16.96 3.96 -2.30
C ILE A 144 15.52 3.68 -1.78
N TYR A 145 14.65 3.15 -2.62
CA TYR A 145 13.26 2.85 -2.24
C TYR A 145 13.16 1.67 -1.27
N LEU A 146 14.00 0.67 -1.40
CA LEU A 146 14.10 -0.43 -0.43
C LEU A 146 14.50 0.10 0.95
N HIS A 147 15.48 0.99 1.00
CA HIS A 147 15.88 1.64 2.24
C HIS A 147 14.71 2.42 2.85
N GLU A 148 14.00 3.21 2.06
CA GLU A 148 12.82 3.96 2.49
C GLU A 148 11.70 3.04 2.98
N PHE A 149 11.45 1.93 2.30
CA PHE A 149 10.45 0.94 2.72
C PHE A 149 10.78 0.38 4.11
N HIS A 150 12.00 -0.04 4.33
CA HIS A 150 12.46 -0.55 5.62
C HIS A 150 12.47 0.53 6.71
N GLN A 151 12.82 1.76 6.36
CA GLN A 151 12.76 2.91 7.26
C GLN A 151 11.33 3.17 7.73
N THR A 152 10.37 3.13 6.82
CA THR A 152 8.95 3.28 7.13
C THR A 152 8.47 2.22 8.10
N LEU A 153 8.86 0.95 7.91
CA LEU A 153 8.52 -0.13 8.82
C LEU A 153 9.05 0.09 10.24
N ARG A 154 10.18 0.78 10.39
CA ARG A 154 10.77 1.09 11.71
C ARG A 154 10.13 2.31 12.36
N ASP A 155 9.84 3.35 11.56
CA ASP A 155 9.49 4.68 12.07
C ASP A 155 8.01 4.84 12.40
N PHE A 156 7.15 4.04 11.79
CA PHE A 156 5.70 4.12 11.97
C PHE A 156 5.17 3.04 12.91
N ARG A 157 4.05 3.36 13.59
CA ARG A 157 3.28 2.36 14.34
C ARG A 157 2.61 1.43 13.35
N MET A 158 3.04 0.15 13.31
CA MET A 158 2.56 -0.84 12.37
C MET A 158 1.71 -1.90 13.06
N PHE A 159 0.57 -2.23 12.44
CA PHE A 159 -0.33 -3.29 12.90
C PHE A 159 -0.71 -4.19 11.74
N SER A 160 -0.68 -5.48 11.96
CA SER A 160 -1.12 -6.48 11.00
C SER A 160 -2.64 -6.72 11.02
#